data_ff37591dda852e45d4328eba0ae850ec
#
_entry.id   ff37591dda852e45d4328eba0ae850ec
#
_cell.length_a   1.000
_cell.length_b   1.000
_cell.length_c   1.000
_cell.angle_alpha   90.00
_cell.angle_beta   90.00
_cell.angle_gamma   90.00
#
_symmetry.space_group_name_H-M   'P 1'
#
loop_
_entity.id
_entity.type
_entity.pdbx_description
1 polymer ?
#
loop_
_entity_poly.entity_id
_entity_poly.type
_entity_poly.pdbx_seq_one_letter_code
_entity_poly.pdbx_strand_id
1 'polypeptide(L)'
;MKKKILAALLLAAALLLPGCGREKQTEFQVGDRVDTYWFQFTVDQVKTTDRWMDYQPQEGSRLAVCYLTLESTFSEAVPMNWADFVLVWGGGEADGSYPIEYQGQEQLPDEYSLIKGEERTGCLVFEVPQGVTRAKLVFQELFNEGDSDSVYTEGDTYYVDVDLPA
;
A
#
# COMPACT_ATOMS: atom_id res chain seq x y z
N MET A 1 49.13 35.03 16.38
CA MET A 1 48.16 34.86 15.28
C MET A 1 47.67 33.42 15.01
N LYS A 2 48.17 32.40 15.73
CA LYS A 2 47.79 30.97 15.50
C LYS A 2 46.56 30.49 16.32
N LYS A 3 46.09 31.28 17.28
CA LYS A 3 44.93 30.89 18.16
C LYS A 3 43.56 31.34 17.66
N LYS A 4 43.47 32.19 16.64
CA LYS A 4 42.21 32.70 16.09
C LYS A 4 41.67 31.87 14.91
N ILE A 5 42.52 31.04 14.32
CA ILE A 5 42.13 30.18 13.18
C ILE A 5 41.45 28.87 13.64
N LEU A 6 41.78 28.40 14.85
CA LEU A 6 41.18 27.16 15.40
C LEU A 6 39.71 27.31 15.82
N ALA A 7 39.31 28.53 16.22
CA ALA A 7 37.93 28.80 16.63
C ALA A 7 36.95 28.90 15.44
N ALA A 8 37.44 29.31 14.27
CA ALA A 8 36.62 29.44 13.07
C ALA A 8 36.35 28.08 12.40
N LEU A 9 37.23 27.09 12.56
CA LEU A 9 37.07 25.74 12.02
C LEU A 9 36.07 24.89 12.81
N LEU A 10 35.91 25.13 14.11
CA LEU A 10 34.94 24.44 14.96
C LEU A 10 33.49 24.93 14.76
N LEU A 11 33.32 26.19 14.33
CA LEU A 11 31.96 26.72 14.05
C LEU A 11 31.41 26.29 12.70
N ALA A 12 32.27 25.95 11.73
CA ALA A 12 31.84 25.48 10.42
C ALA A 12 31.41 23.98 10.40
N ALA A 13 31.87 23.20 11.38
CA ALA A 13 31.49 21.78 11.50
C ALA A 13 30.10 21.55 12.12
N ALA A 14 29.54 22.57 12.78
CA ALA A 14 28.21 22.45 13.42
C ALA A 14 27.03 22.71 12.47
N LEU A 15 27.29 23.14 11.22
CA LEU A 15 26.25 23.44 10.23
C LEU A 15 25.97 22.29 9.26
N LEU A 16 26.61 21.12 9.44
CA LEU A 16 26.42 19.94 8.61
C LEU A 16 25.71 18.79 9.34
N LEU A 17 24.94 19.07 10.38
CA LEU A 17 23.99 18.10 10.88
C LEU A 17 22.81 18.11 9.91
N PRO A 18 22.62 17.07 9.08
CA PRO A 18 21.37 16.91 8.36
C PRO A 18 20.29 16.81 9.43
N GLY A 19 19.36 17.75 9.42
CA GLY A 19 18.17 17.67 10.25
C GLY A 19 17.53 16.33 10.00
N CYS A 20 17.53 15.44 11.00
CA CYS A 20 16.84 14.16 10.98
C CYS A 20 15.32 14.36 11.08
N GLY A 21 14.73 15.01 10.10
CA GLY A 21 13.37 14.76 9.70
C GLY A 21 13.45 13.65 8.65
N ARG A 22 13.38 12.40 9.07
CA ARG A 22 13.27 11.28 8.13
C ARG A 22 11.90 11.46 7.48
N GLU A 23 11.88 11.92 6.22
CA GLU A 23 10.64 11.85 5.44
C GLU A 23 10.16 10.40 5.49
N LYS A 24 8.89 10.21 5.85
CA LYS A 24 8.30 8.88 5.89
C LYS A 24 8.28 8.34 4.46
N GLN A 25 8.81 7.13 4.27
CA GLN A 25 8.76 6.46 2.99
C GLN A 25 7.30 6.10 2.67
N THR A 26 6.81 6.49 1.51
CA THR A 26 5.45 6.19 1.03
C THR A 26 5.43 5.47 -0.31
N GLU A 27 6.58 5.35 -0.99
CA GLU A 27 6.75 4.64 -2.27
C GLU A 27 7.57 3.37 -2.05
N PHE A 28 7.08 2.24 -2.55
CA PHE A 28 7.61 0.89 -2.32
C PHE A 28 7.59 0.09 -3.61
N GLN A 29 8.28 -1.06 -3.60
CA GLN A 29 8.31 -2.05 -4.67
C GLN A 29 7.72 -3.37 -4.18
N VAL A 30 7.38 -4.28 -5.10
CA VAL A 30 7.02 -5.66 -4.76
C VAL A 30 8.16 -6.30 -3.95
N GLY A 31 7.81 -6.92 -2.82
CA GLY A 31 8.73 -7.50 -1.85
C GLY A 31 9.16 -6.57 -0.71
N ASP A 32 8.90 -5.26 -0.82
CA ASP A 32 9.16 -4.34 0.28
C ASP A 32 8.09 -4.46 1.37
N ARG A 33 8.51 -4.33 2.63
CA ARG A 33 7.59 -4.21 3.75
C ARG A 33 7.09 -2.78 3.87
N VAL A 34 5.79 -2.60 3.90
CA VAL A 34 5.10 -1.35 4.12
C VAL A 34 4.60 -1.31 5.57
N ASP A 35 5.13 -0.40 6.37
CA ASP A 35 4.71 -0.21 7.77
C ASP A 35 3.66 0.91 7.82
N THR A 36 2.40 0.57 8.09
CA THR A 36 1.30 1.52 8.29
C THR A 36 1.07 1.77 9.78
N TYR A 37 0.13 2.62 10.13
CA TYR A 37 -0.26 2.83 11.52
C TYR A 37 -0.92 1.59 12.16
N TRP A 38 -1.70 0.83 11.37
CA TRP A 38 -2.54 -0.26 11.85
C TRP A 38 -1.91 -1.64 11.73
N PHE A 39 -1.21 -1.87 10.64
CA PHE A 39 -0.62 -3.15 10.26
C PHE A 39 0.58 -2.93 9.34
N GLN A 40 1.31 -3.97 9.10
CA GLN A 40 2.30 -4.01 8.03
C GLN A 40 1.85 -4.96 6.94
N PHE A 41 2.26 -4.67 5.71
CA PHE A 41 1.97 -5.55 4.59
C PHE A 41 3.13 -5.62 3.58
N THR A 42 3.15 -6.70 2.83
CA THR A 42 4.06 -6.90 1.71
C THR A 42 3.24 -7.36 0.51
N VAL A 43 3.51 -6.80 -0.67
CA VAL A 43 3.05 -7.37 -1.93
C VAL A 43 4.09 -8.41 -2.35
N ASP A 44 3.78 -9.69 -2.19
CA ASP A 44 4.74 -10.77 -2.41
C ASP A 44 4.95 -11.10 -3.88
N GLN A 45 3.86 -11.04 -4.65
CA GLN A 45 3.85 -11.37 -6.07
C GLN A 45 2.66 -10.72 -6.76
N VAL A 46 2.85 -10.40 -8.05
CA VAL A 46 1.77 -9.99 -8.95
C VAL A 46 1.75 -10.91 -10.17
N LYS A 47 0.55 -11.33 -10.56
CA LYS A 47 0.29 -12.13 -11.77
C LYS A 47 -0.84 -11.52 -12.55
N THR A 48 -0.96 -11.87 -13.81
CA THR A 48 -2.11 -11.55 -14.64
C THR A 48 -2.78 -12.83 -15.13
N THR A 49 -4.09 -12.78 -15.34
CA THR A 49 -4.87 -13.90 -15.86
C THR A 49 -6.11 -13.36 -16.57
N ASP A 50 -6.66 -14.16 -17.48
CA ASP A 50 -7.92 -13.85 -18.16
C ASP A 50 -9.15 -14.40 -17.42
N ARG A 51 -8.95 -15.07 -16.30
CA ARG A 51 -10.04 -15.66 -15.50
C ARG A 51 -9.60 -15.86 -14.06
N TRP A 52 -10.53 -15.63 -13.12
CA TRP A 52 -10.37 -15.97 -11.71
C TRP A 52 -11.59 -16.71 -11.21
N MET A 53 -11.44 -18.02 -10.92
CA MET A 53 -12.56 -18.88 -10.58
C MET A 53 -13.64 -18.83 -11.67
N ASP A 54 -14.88 -18.44 -11.31
CA ASP A 54 -15.98 -18.25 -12.22
C ASP A 54 -16.08 -16.83 -12.79
N TYR A 55 -15.26 -15.90 -12.29
CA TYR A 55 -15.23 -14.53 -12.76
C TYR A 55 -14.44 -14.40 -14.07
N GLN A 56 -15.03 -13.72 -15.03
CA GLN A 56 -14.41 -13.35 -16.29
C GLN A 56 -14.41 -11.83 -16.43
N PRO A 57 -13.27 -11.20 -16.75
CA PRO A 57 -13.22 -9.78 -16.97
C PRO A 57 -14.03 -9.36 -18.20
N GLN A 58 -14.39 -8.09 -18.26
CA GLN A 58 -15.05 -7.52 -19.44
C GLN A 58 -14.14 -7.60 -20.68
N GLU A 59 -14.75 -7.52 -21.87
CA GLU A 59 -14.01 -7.48 -23.11
C GLU A 59 -13.01 -6.31 -23.14
N GLY A 60 -11.76 -6.58 -23.49
CA GLY A 60 -10.67 -5.59 -23.45
C GLY A 60 -9.99 -5.43 -22.10
N SER A 61 -10.41 -6.20 -21.10
CA SER A 61 -9.80 -6.25 -19.76
C SER A 61 -9.14 -7.60 -19.50
N ARG A 62 -8.32 -7.64 -18.45
CA ARG A 62 -7.73 -8.82 -17.83
C ARG A 62 -7.70 -8.64 -16.31
N LEU A 63 -7.31 -9.66 -15.59
CA LEU A 63 -7.20 -9.60 -14.14
C LEU A 63 -5.75 -9.47 -13.69
N ALA A 64 -5.50 -8.56 -12.76
CA ALA A 64 -4.27 -8.47 -11.99
C ALA A 64 -4.51 -9.11 -10.62
N VAL A 65 -3.69 -10.08 -10.25
CA VAL A 65 -3.75 -10.80 -8.98
C VAL A 65 -2.56 -10.40 -8.14
N CYS A 66 -2.80 -9.64 -7.09
CA CYS A 66 -1.80 -9.18 -6.14
C CYS A 66 -1.83 -10.08 -4.91
N TYR A 67 -0.79 -10.88 -4.67
CA TYR A 67 -0.63 -11.68 -3.46
C TYR A 67 0.00 -10.84 -2.37
N LEU A 68 -0.60 -10.88 -1.19
CA LEU A 68 -0.19 -10.08 -0.04
C LEU A 68 0.01 -10.94 1.21
N THR A 69 0.95 -10.52 2.01
CA THR A 69 1.07 -10.92 3.43
C THR A 69 0.79 -9.68 4.27
N LEU A 70 -0.16 -9.79 5.21
CA LEU A 70 -0.53 -8.75 6.16
C LEU A 70 -0.23 -9.24 7.57
N GLU A 71 0.34 -8.36 8.40
CA GLU A 71 0.60 -8.65 9.82
C GLU A 71 0.08 -7.51 10.69
N SER A 72 -0.82 -7.82 11.63
CA SER A 72 -1.33 -6.81 12.56
C SER A 72 -0.28 -6.42 13.58
N THR A 73 0.05 -5.13 13.61
CA THR A 73 0.94 -4.51 14.60
C THR A 73 0.18 -3.72 15.65
N PHE A 74 -1.13 -3.54 15.44
CA PHE A 74 -1.99 -2.76 16.34
C PHE A 74 -2.43 -3.55 17.57
N SER A 75 -2.77 -2.85 18.64
CA SER A 75 -3.13 -3.48 19.92
C SER A 75 -4.54 -4.09 19.92
N GLU A 76 -5.40 -3.60 19.04
CA GLU A 76 -6.80 -4.01 18.88
C GLU A 76 -7.00 -4.69 17.52
N ALA A 77 -8.15 -5.33 17.34
CA ALA A 77 -8.51 -5.90 16.05
C ALA A 77 -8.70 -4.78 15.01
N VAL A 78 -8.05 -4.89 13.87
CA VAL A 78 -8.17 -3.95 12.76
C VAL A 78 -9.22 -4.48 11.78
N PRO A 79 -10.38 -3.82 11.64
CA PRO A 79 -11.35 -4.20 10.63
C PRO A 79 -10.77 -3.90 9.24
N MET A 80 -10.84 -4.87 8.37
CA MET A 80 -10.39 -4.79 6.99
C MET A 80 -11.56 -4.96 6.04
N ASN A 81 -11.53 -4.21 4.96
CA ASN A 81 -12.56 -4.22 3.93
C ASN A 81 -11.92 -4.36 2.54
N TRP A 82 -12.62 -4.95 1.59
CA TRP A 82 -12.16 -5.11 0.21
C TRP A 82 -11.73 -3.78 -0.44
N ALA A 83 -12.35 -2.66 -0.07
CA ALA A 83 -12.08 -1.33 -0.62
C ALA A 83 -10.88 -0.62 0.04
N ASP A 84 -10.21 -1.22 1.02
CA ASP A 84 -9.02 -0.62 1.66
C ASP A 84 -7.85 -0.50 0.69
N PHE A 85 -7.80 -1.34 -0.34
CA PHE A 85 -6.79 -1.32 -1.38
C PHE A 85 -7.39 -0.96 -2.73
N VAL A 86 -6.68 -0.13 -3.47
CA VAL A 86 -7.05 0.27 -4.84
C VAL A 86 -5.86 0.04 -5.76
N LEU A 87 -6.09 -0.49 -6.96
CA LEU A 87 -5.06 -0.57 -7.99
C LEU A 87 -5.24 0.59 -8.96
N VAL A 88 -4.23 1.45 -9.12
CA VAL A 88 -4.26 2.61 -10.03
C VAL A 88 -3.17 2.49 -11.09
N TRP A 89 -3.46 2.86 -12.35
CA TRP A 89 -2.53 2.71 -13.49
C TRP A 89 -2.34 3.98 -14.32
N GLY A 90 -2.97 5.08 -13.94
CA GLY A 90 -2.91 6.35 -14.64
C GLY A 90 -3.11 7.52 -13.70
N GLY A 91 -3.36 8.69 -14.25
CA GLY A 91 -3.55 9.94 -13.48
C GLY A 91 -4.99 10.44 -13.46
N GLY A 92 -5.95 9.72 -14.06
CA GLY A 92 -7.36 10.05 -14.07
C GLY A 92 -8.16 9.28 -13.01
N GLU A 93 -9.33 9.82 -12.61
CA GLU A 93 -10.24 9.13 -11.68
C GLU A 93 -10.72 7.76 -12.20
N ALA A 94 -10.76 7.58 -13.53
CA ALA A 94 -11.15 6.33 -14.18
C ALA A 94 -9.99 5.33 -14.33
N ASP A 95 -8.77 5.71 -13.95
CA ASP A 95 -7.56 4.90 -14.13
C ASP A 95 -7.24 4.08 -12.89
N GLY A 96 -8.24 3.49 -12.27
CA GLY A 96 -8.13 2.65 -11.11
C GLY A 96 -9.29 1.68 -10.97
N SER A 97 -9.08 0.63 -10.17
CA SER A 97 -10.14 -0.31 -9.81
C SER A 97 -9.98 -0.79 -8.36
N TYR A 98 -11.11 -1.09 -7.75
CA TYR A 98 -11.19 -1.85 -6.51
C TYR A 98 -11.06 -3.35 -6.82
N PRO A 99 -10.74 -4.17 -5.83
CA PRO A 99 -10.79 -5.62 -5.99
C PRO A 99 -12.18 -6.09 -6.43
N ILE A 100 -12.23 -7.17 -7.21
CA ILE A 100 -13.50 -7.85 -7.48
C ILE A 100 -14.03 -8.50 -6.19
N GLU A 101 -15.34 -8.72 -6.11
CA GLU A 101 -15.97 -9.44 -5.00
C GLU A 101 -15.32 -10.80 -4.74
N TYR A 102 -15.36 -11.25 -3.50
CA TYR A 102 -14.79 -12.53 -3.08
C TYR A 102 -15.36 -13.71 -3.87
N GLN A 103 -14.48 -14.46 -4.53
CA GLN A 103 -14.81 -15.65 -5.33
C GLN A 103 -14.34 -16.95 -4.65
N GLY A 104 -13.67 -16.87 -3.50
CA GLY A 104 -13.14 -18.03 -2.78
C GLY A 104 -11.65 -18.26 -2.90
N GLN A 105 -11.19 -19.43 -2.43
CA GLN A 105 -9.79 -19.89 -2.42
C GLN A 105 -8.83 -18.94 -1.70
N GLU A 106 -7.75 -18.53 -2.39
CA GLU A 106 -6.67 -17.71 -1.84
C GLU A 106 -7.01 -16.21 -1.76
N GLN A 107 -8.19 -15.80 -2.25
CA GLN A 107 -8.59 -14.41 -2.19
C GLN A 107 -8.89 -13.98 -0.75
N LEU A 108 -8.47 -12.79 -0.37
CA LEU A 108 -8.86 -12.20 0.92
C LEU A 108 -10.37 -11.96 0.93
N PRO A 109 -11.06 -12.25 2.06
CA PRO A 109 -12.50 -11.99 2.17
C PRO A 109 -12.83 -10.50 2.01
N ASP A 110 -14.07 -10.20 1.58
CA ASP A 110 -14.53 -8.82 1.44
C ASP A 110 -14.51 -8.05 2.76
N GLU A 111 -14.74 -8.74 3.87
CA GLU A 111 -14.68 -8.21 5.23
C GLU A 111 -14.00 -9.21 6.16
N TYR A 112 -13.04 -8.76 6.95
CA TYR A 112 -12.37 -9.57 7.98
C TYR A 112 -11.73 -8.66 9.03
N SER A 113 -11.21 -9.25 10.10
CA SER A 113 -10.44 -8.54 11.11
C SER A 113 -9.06 -9.15 11.23
N LEU A 114 -8.04 -8.29 11.32
CA LEU A 114 -6.68 -8.68 11.69
C LEU A 114 -6.54 -8.50 13.20
N ILE A 115 -6.32 -9.59 13.92
CA ILE A 115 -6.04 -9.52 15.37
C ILE A 115 -4.55 -9.37 15.61
N LYS A 116 -4.18 -8.77 16.74
CA LYS A 116 -2.78 -8.51 17.10
C LYS A 116 -1.89 -9.74 16.94
N GLY A 117 -0.82 -9.58 16.17
CA GLY A 117 0.16 -10.62 15.89
C GLY A 117 -0.33 -11.68 14.90
N GLU A 118 -1.52 -11.52 14.32
CA GLU A 118 -1.98 -12.37 13.24
C GLU A 118 -1.23 -12.01 11.95
N GLU A 119 -0.70 -13.04 11.29
CA GLU A 119 -0.24 -12.97 9.92
C GLU A 119 -1.31 -13.61 9.03
N ARG A 120 -1.70 -12.90 7.99
CA ARG A 120 -2.69 -13.38 7.01
C ARG A 120 -2.14 -13.21 5.61
N THR A 121 -2.14 -14.30 4.85
CA THR A 121 -1.77 -14.32 3.43
C THR A 121 -3.02 -14.49 2.58
N GLY A 122 -3.02 -13.87 1.40
CA GLY A 122 -4.09 -14.01 0.43
C GLY A 122 -3.84 -13.15 -0.79
N CYS A 123 -4.81 -13.05 -1.69
CA CYS A 123 -4.68 -12.17 -2.84
C CYS A 123 -5.87 -11.23 -2.96
N LEU A 124 -5.63 -10.11 -3.64
CA LEU A 124 -6.63 -9.19 -4.16
C LEU A 124 -6.61 -9.31 -5.68
N VAL A 125 -7.78 -9.33 -6.29
CA VAL A 125 -7.95 -9.51 -7.73
C VAL A 125 -8.61 -8.26 -8.30
N PHE A 126 -7.97 -7.64 -9.28
CA PHE A 126 -8.41 -6.38 -9.87
C PHE A 126 -8.66 -6.57 -11.37
N GLU A 127 -9.71 -5.96 -11.89
CA GLU A 127 -9.92 -5.87 -13.32
C GLU A 127 -9.17 -4.65 -13.88
N VAL A 128 -8.33 -4.87 -14.91
CA VAL A 128 -7.49 -3.84 -15.52
C VAL A 128 -7.58 -3.93 -17.05
N PRO A 129 -7.47 -2.80 -17.79
CA PRO A 129 -7.38 -2.84 -19.25
C PRO A 129 -6.17 -3.68 -19.72
N GLN A 130 -6.31 -4.43 -20.81
CA GLN A 130 -5.25 -5.34 -21.31
C GLN A 130 -3.92 -4.64 -21.64
N GLY A 131 -3.95 -3.36 -22.02
CA GLY A 131 -2.75 -2.60 -22.36
C GLY A 131 -1.97 -2.06 -21.15
N VAL A 132 -2.50 -2.18 -19.93
CA VAL A 132 -1.83 -1.71 -18.72
C VAL A 132 -0.72 -2.68 -18.34
N THR A 133 0.53 -2.20 -18.30
CA THR A 133 1.73 -2.98 -17.94
C THR A 133 2.33 -2.59 -16.60
N ARG A 134 1.92 -1.46 -16.04
CA ARG A 134 2.36 -0.94 -14.74
C ARG A 134 1.20 -0.33 -14.00
N ALA A 135 1.17 -0.52 -12.71
CA ALA A 135 0.19 0.07 -11.81
C ALA A 135 0.81 0.34 -10.44
N LYS A 136 0.06 0.95 -9.55
CA LYS A 136 0.39 1.09 -8.13
C LYS A 136 -0.73 0.47 -7.31
N LEU A 137 -0.38 -0.43 -6.39
CA LEU A 137 -1.30 -0.82 -5.33
C LEU A 137 -1.26 0.26 -4.25
N VAL A 138 -2.40 0.82 -3.94
CA VAL A 138 -2.53 1.98 -3.04
C VAL A 138 -3.29 1.56 -1.79
N PHE A 139 -2.76 1.93 -0.63
CA PHE A 139 -3.43 1.90 0.67
C PHE A 139 -3.39 3.29 1.29
N GLN A 140 -4.53 3.81 1.74
CA GLN A 140 -4.63 5.08 2.44
C GLN A 140 -5.11 4.87 3.87
N GLU A 141 -4.40 5.45 4.84
CA GLU A 141 -4.85 5.50 6.22
C GLU A 141 -6.04 6.45 6.36
N LEU A 142 -7.11 5.96 6.99
CA LEU A 142 -8.28 6.76 7.33
C LEU A 142 -8.52 6.68 8.83
N PHE A 143 -8.57 7.83 9.49
CA PHE A 143 -8.84 7.93 10.92
C PHE A 143 -10.24 8.46 11.14
N ASN A 144 -11.03 7.78 11.97
CA ASN A 144 -12.34 8.29 12.39
C ASN A 144 -12.15 9.25 13.58
N GLU A 145 -12.51 10.52 13.39
CA GLU A 145 -12.43 11.53 14.42
C GLU A 145 -13.80 11.76 15.09
N GLY A 146 -14.19 10.88 16.02
CA GLY A 146 -15.32 11.11 16.91
C GLY A 146 -16.52 10.19 16.75
N ASP A 147 -17.64 10.54 17.40
CA ASP A 147 -18.88 9.74 17.49
C ASP A 147 -19.71 9.69 16.19
N SER A 148 -19.20 10.21 15.10
CA SER A 148 -19.89 10.27 13.80
C SER A 148 -19.15 9.41 12.76
N ASP A 149 -19.80 8.36 12.29
CA ASP A 149 -19.30 7.44 11.24
C ASP A 149 -19.03 8.12 9.88
N SER A 150 -19.15 9.43 9.79
CA SER A 150 -19.07 10.16 8.53
C SER A 150 -17.91 11.16 8.41
N VAL A 151 -17.08 11.31 9.44
CA VAL A 151 -15.93 12.23 9.40
C VAL A 151 -14.65 11.43 9.54
N TYR A 152 -13.93 11.30 8.42
CA TYR A 152 -12.61 10.68 8.38
C TYR A 152 -11.55 11.74 8.13
N THR A 153 -10.43 11.62 8.85
CA THR A 153 -9.20 12.37 8.55
C THR A 153 -8.27 11.45 7.78
N GLU A 154 -7.76 11.93 6.65
CA GLU A 154 -6.80 11.22 5.83
C GLU A 154 -5.44 11.22 6.51
N GLY A 155 -4.84 10.04 6.63
CA GLY A 155 -3.46 9.84 7.05
C GLY A 155 -2.52 9.70 5.86
N ASP A 156 -1.48 8.91 6.04
CA ASP A 156 -0.51 8.65 4.98
C ASP A 156 -1.10 7.75 3.90
N THR A 157 -0.65 7.97 2.67
CA THR A 157 -0.97 7.10 1.53
C THR A 157 0.29 6.36 1.10
N TYR A 158 0.19 5.05 0.94
CA TYR A 158 1.28 4.17 0.57
C TYR A 158 1.05 3.62 -0.82
N TYR A 159 2.11 3.61 -1.62
CA TYR A 159 2.09 3.19 -3.01
C TYR A 159 3.10 2.07 -3.21
N VAL A 160 2.66 0.92 -3.71
CA VAL A 160 3.55 -0.16 -4.13
C VAL A 160 3.53 -0.25 -5.65
N ASP A 161 4.66 0.03 -6.28
CA ASP A 161 4.80 -0.12 -7.73
C ASP A 161 4.73 -1.59 -8.12
N VAL A 162 3.85 -1.92 -9.07
CA VAL A 162 3.64 -3.28 -9.55
C VAL A 162 3.75 -3.35 -11.06
N ASP A 163 4.53 -4.30 -11.55
CA ASP A 163 4.57 -4.66 -12.96
C ASP A 163 3.47 -5.69 -13.26
N LEU A 164 2.71 -5.46 -14.32
CA LEU A 164 1.67 -6.36 -14.78
C LEU A 164 2.19 -7.12 -16.02
N PRO A 165 2.69 -8.35 -15.86
CA PRO A 165 3.24 -9.12 -16.96
C PRO A 165 2.21 -9.33 -18.07
N ALA A 166 2.70 -9.44 -19.33
CA ALA A 166 1.86 -9.63 -20.50
C ALA A 166 1.24 -11.04 -20.54
#